data_88c28cfd8cb92688953c745a7456c0dd
#
_entry.id   88c28cfd8cb92688953c745a7456c0dd
#
_cell.length_a   1.000
_cell.length_b   1.000
_cell.length_c   1.000
_cell.angle_alpha   90.00
_cell.angle_beta   90.00
_cell.angle_gamma   90.00
#
_symmetry.space_group_name_H-M   'P 1'
#
loop_
_entity.id
_entity.type
_entity.pdbx_description
1 polymer ?
#
loop_
_entity_poly.entity_id
_entity_poly.type
_entity_poly.pdbx_seq_one_letter_code
_entity_poly.pdbx_strand_id
1 'polypeptide(L)'
;SPAKVKYARDNPLTYKGVPLIMGGCFHSMVLEPECLDEEYAVKPTEIDGKSPLTKHYKEEFAAMQAERPHVQWVKEDDWKTCEGMANAIMSNSVFTHYASDIDAVAEASGFFKYNGADCKVRPDLYTSDGTIIDLKSTQDASEVGFRSSIRKFSYGFQACWYMEAMRALGLPSKQFIFIAVEKVAPFSVASYTLTSSEIDRQKPRMQKACEIWATCMESGVWPGYPEEVVTLDLSRYGDNHKLSLSQVAEKFGVSRSFVYTIIKEFELETTNVGNQRRVDLTAFSNAMRQHSEGKRAKF
;
A
#
# COMPACT_ATOMS: atom_id res chain seq x y z
N SER A 1 8.49 10.83 11.75
CA SER A 1 8.44 11.65 12.98
C SER A 1 7.44 12.79 12.83
N PRO A 2 6.90 13.33 13.94
CA PRO A 2 6.02 14.51 13.91
C PRO A 2 6.62 15.69 13.15
N ALA A 3 7.90 15.98 13.33
CA ALA A 3 8.60 17.07 12.60
C ALA A 3 8.47 16.93 11.07
N LYS A 4 8.56 15.71 10.52
CA LYS A 4 8.37 15.48 9.07
C LYS A 4 6.95 15.77 8.63
N VAL A 5 5.96 15.44 9.46
CA VAL A 5 4.54 15.70 9.15
C VAL A 5 4.27 17.21 9.17
N LYS A 6 4.80 17.92 10.18
CA LYS A 6 4.74 19.39 10.22
C LYS A 6 5.36 20.02 8.98
N TYR A 7 6.57 19.58 8.61
CA TYR A 7 7.24 20.09 7.42
C TYR A 7 6.40 19.89 6.16
N ALA A 8 5.85 18.69 5.95
CA ALA A 8 5.00 18.38 4.79
C ALA A 8 3.70 19.19 4.76
N ARG A 9 3.11 19.48 5.94
CA ARG A 9 1.93 20.34 6.06
C ARG A 9 2.26 21.80 5.70
N ASP A 10 3.37 22.30 6.23
CA ASP A 10 3.77 23.69 6.06
C ASP A 10 4.39 23.94 4.66
N ASN A 11 4.81 22.88 3.97
CA ASN A 11 5.40 22.90 2.62
C ASN A 11 4.70 21.86 1.73
N PRO A 12 3.47 22.12 1.31
CA PRO A 12 2.74 21.19 0.44
C PRO A 12 3.48 21.01 -0.88
N LEU A 13 3.54 19.77 -1.36
CA LEU A 13 4.19 19.46 -2.64
C LEU A 13 3.46 20.17 -3.77
N THR A 14 4.19 20.98 -4.52
CA THR A 14 3.70 21.65 -5.74
C THR A 14 3.71 20.74 -6.96
N TYR A 15 4.44 19.63 -6.89
CA TYR A 15 4.55 18.64 -7.97
C TYR A 15 4.18 17.24 -7.47
N LYS A 16 3.28 16.59 -8.19
CA LYS A 16 2.97 15.16 -8.01
C LYS A 16 3.85 14.33 -8.94
N GLY A 17 4.53 13.33 -8.43
CA GLY A 17 5.28 12.38 -9.26
C GLY A 17 4.34 11.55 -10.16
N VAL A 18 4.87 11.06 -11.30
CA VAL A 18 4.11 10.27 -12.29
C VAL A 18 3.22 9.18 -11.67
N PRO A 19 3.69 8.37 -10.69
CA PRO A 19 2.84 7.34 -10.09
C PRO A 19 1.58 7.88 -9.37
N LEU A 20 1.67 9.08 -8.79
CA LEU A 20 0.54 9.72 -8.12
C LEU A 20 -0.44 10.31 -9.15
N ILE A 21 0.07 10.89 -10.24
CA ILE A 21 -0.74 11.41 -11.33
C ILE A 21 -1.50 10.27 -12.00
N MET A 22 -0.82 9.16 -12.33
CA MET A 22 -1.47 7.97 -12.91
C MET A 22 -2.51 7.36 -11.97
N GLY A 23 -2.21 7.28 -10.66
CA GLY A 23 -3.15 6.80 -9.66
C GLY A 23 -4.42 7.64 -9.64
N GLY A 24 -4.30 8.98 -9.55
CA GLY A 24 -5.44 9.88 -9.58
C GLY A 24 -6.22 9.79 -10.90
N CYS A 25 -5.53 9.83 -12.04
CA CYS A 25 -6.16 9.72 -13.36
C CYS A 25 -6.98 8.42 -13.51
N PHE A 26 -6.43 7.28 -13.08
CA PHE A 26 -7.13 6.00 -13.05
C PHE A 26 -8.37 6.05 -12.15
N HIS A 27 -8.27 6.64 -10.94
CA HIS A 27 -9.40 6.80 -10.02
C HIS A 27 -10.49 7.67 -10.64
N SER A 28 -10.14 8.84 -11.20
CA SER A 28 -11.12 9.72 -11.87
C SER A 28 -11.80 9.03 -13.04
N MET A 29 -11.08 8.23 -13.85
CA MET A 29 -11.69 7.46 -14.94
C MET A 29 -12.76 6.47 -14.48
N VAL A 30 -12.64 5.92 -13.27
CA VAL A 30 -13.55 4.90 -12.73
C VAL A 30 -14.68 5.53 -11.90
N LEU A 31 -14.35 6.52 -11.08
CA LEU A 31 -15.21 7.00 -9.98
C LEU A 31 -15.88 8.34 -10.27
N GLU A 32 -15.23 9.22 -11.03
CA GLU A 32 -15.68 10.58 -11.34
C GLU A 32 -15.39 10.91 -12.83
N PRO A 33 -15.88 10.09 -13.80
CA PRO A 33 -15.55 10.27 -15.23
C PRO A 33 -15.99 11.63 -15.77
N GLU A 34 -17.00 12.25 -15.18
CA GLU A 34 -17.48 13.59 -15.53
C GLU A 34 -16.47 14.70 -15.19
N CYS A 35 -15.60 14.48 -14.20
CA CYS A 35 -14.57 15.45 -13.79
C CYS A 35 -13.23 15.21 -14.51
N LEU A 36 -13.10 14.12 -15.27
CA LEU A 36 -11.81 13.68 -15.84
C LEU A 36 -11.15 14.76 -16.70
N ASP A 37 -11.90 15.38 -17.61
CA ASP A 37 -11.38 16.39 -18.54
C ASP A 37 -11.02 17.72 -17.85
N GLU A 38 -11.56 17.97 -16.66
CA GLU A 38 -11.24 19.13 -15.86
C GLU A 38 -9.91 18.95 -15.11
N GLU A 39 -9.62 17.72 -14.71
CA GLU A 39 -8.45 17.41 -13.86
C GLU A 39 -7.25 16.88 -14.66
N TYR A 40 -7.50 16.16 -15.76
CA TYR A 40 -6.47 15.46 -16.53
C TYR A 40 -6.57 15.72 -18.02
N ALA A 41 -5.43 15.71 -18.70
CA ALA A 41 -5.35 15.77 -20.15
C ALA A 41 -4.15 14.98 -20.67
N VAL A 42 -4.27 14.45 -21.86
CA VAL A 42 -3.14 13.80 -22.54
C VAL A 42 -2.12 14.85 -22.98
N LYS A 43 -0.88 14.66 -22.59
CA LYS A 43 0.21 15.52 -23.05
C LYS A 43 0.43 15.29 -24.55
N PRO A 44 0.34 16.36 -25.39
CA PRO A 44 0.55 16.20 -26.82
C PRO A 44 1.94 15.60 -27.12
N THR A 45 2.01 14.68 -28.06
CA THR A 45 3.27 14.11 -28.57
C THR A 45 3.95 15.04 -29.56
N GLU A 46 3.18 15.91 -30.21
CA GLU A 46 3.65 16.98 -31.10
C GLU A 46 2.67 18.17 -31.03
N ILE A 47 3.17 19.36 -31.36
CA ILE A 47 2.36 20.58 -31.56
C ILE A 47 2.82 21.18 -32.88
N ASP A 48 1.86 21.42 -33.81
CA ASP A 48 2.13 21.92 -35.17
C ASP A 48 3.21 21.10 -35.92
N GLY A 49 3.20 19.78 -35.75
CA GLY A 49 4.19 18.86 -36.32
C GLY A 49 5.59 19.01 -35.73
N LYS A 50 5.72 19.66 -34.57
CA LYS A 50 7.00 19.84 -33.84
C LYS A 50 7.07 18.96 -32.62
N SER A 51 8.18 18.26 -32.47
CA SER A 51 8.44 17.34 -31.36
C SER A 51 8.69 18.11 -30.02
N PRO A 52 8.55 17.42 -28.86
CA PRO A 52 8.80 18.00 -27.53
C PRO A 52 10.19 18.57 -27.29
N LEU A 53 11.17 18.24 -28.15
CA LEU A 53 12.54 18.75 -28.05
C LEU A 53 12.69 20.18 -28.59
N THR A 54 11.76 20.63 -29.42
CA THR A 54 11.83 21.95 -30.07
C THR A 54 11.43 23.08 -29.13
N LYS A 55 11.96 24.28 -29.41
CA LYS A 55 11.62 25.48 -28.67
C LYS A 55 10.12 25.82 -28.83
N HIS A 56 9.61 25.74 -30.07
CA HIS A 56 8.21 25.98 -30.39
C HIS A 56 7.27 25.11 -29.56
N TYR A 57 7.48 23.78 -29.54
CA TYR A 57 6.65 22.90 -28.71
C TYR A 57 6.67 23.29 -27.23
N LYS A 58 7.84 23.64 -26.67
CA LYS A 58 7.98 24.00 -25.26
C LYS A 58 7.22 25.30 -24.93
N GLU A 59 7.25 26.27 -25.83
CA GLU A 59 6.54 27.54 -25.67
C GLU A 59 5.03 27.34 -25.74
N GLU A 60 4.53 26.63 -26.76
CA GLU A 60 3.11 26.34 -26.91
C GLU A 60 2.57 25.45 -25.77
N PHE A 61 3.32 24.41 -25.39
CA PHE A 61 2.90 23.57 -24.27
C PHE A 61 2.88 24.34 -22.93
N ALA A 62 3.81 25.25 -22.71
CA ALA A 62 3.78 26.14 -21.55
C ALA A 62 2.57 27.08 -21.57
N ALA A 63 2.15 27.58 -22.75
CA ALA A 63 0.93 28.36 -22.89
C ALA A 63 -0.31 27.50 -22.55
N MET A 64 -0.42 26.28 -23.06
CA MET A 64 -1.51 25.34 -22.72
C MET A 64 -1.56 25.06 -21.19
N GLN A 65 -0.40 24.90 -20.56
CA GLN A 65 -0.33 24.71 -19.09
C GLN A 65 -0.76 25.98 -18.33
N ALA A 66 -0.45 27.15 -18.84
CA ALA A 66 -0.84 28.42 -18.22
C ALA A 66 -2.35 28.67 -18.34
N GLU A 67 -2.99 28.22 -19.43
CA GLU A 67 -4.44 28.30 -19.62
C GLU A 67 -5.21 27.32 -18.70
N ARG A 68 -4.60 26.16 -18.42
CA ARG A 68 -5.21 25.10 -17.59
C ARG A 68 -4.27 24.70 -16.41
N PRO A 69 -4.00 25.59 -15.46
CA PRO A 69 -2.94 25.42 -14.45
C PRO A 69 -3.23 24.30 -13.43
N HIS A 70 -4.49 23.87 -13.30
CA HIS A 70 -4.91 22.79 -12.41
C HIS A 70 -4.89 21.39 -13.08
N VAL A 71 -4.77 21.34 -14.42
CA VAL A 71 -4.78 20.11 -15.18
C VAL A 71 -3.45 19.36 -15.03
N GLN A 72 -3.56 18.06 -14.73
CA GLN A 72 -2.42 17.15 -14.69
C GLN A 72 -2.22 16.55 -16.09
N TRP A 73 -1.09 16.86 -16.71
CA TRP A 73 -0.76 16.38 -18.06
C TRP A 73 -0.13 14.99 -18.00
N VAL A 74 -0.83 14.00 -18.55
CA VAL A 74 -0.46 12.58 -18.55
C VAL A 74 0.12 12.21 -19.92
N LYS A 75 1.21 11.45 -19.96
CA LYS A 75 1.74 10.92 -21.22
C LYS A 75 0.75 9.96 -21.85
N GLU A 76 0.74 9.88 -23.18
CA GLU A 76 -0.19 9.03 -23.92
C GLU A 76 -0.12 7.55 -23.50
N ASP A 77 1.07 7.00 -23.30
CA ASP A 77 1.23 5.60 -22.86
C ASP A 77 0.72 5.38 -21.43
N ASP A 78 0.96 6.35 -20.53
CA ASP A 78 0.45 6.31 -19.17
C ASP A 78 -1.09 6.45 -19.15
N TRP A 79 -1.65 7.29 -20.04
CA TRP A 79 -3.09 7.42 -20.23
C TRP A 79 -3.73 6.12 -20.70
N LYS A 80 -3.19 5.50 -21.75
CA LYS A 80 -3.64 4.17 -22.24
C LYS A 80 -3.58 3.10 -21.16
N THR A 81 -2.57 3.17 -20.30
CA THR A 81 -2.45 2.28 -19.13
C THR A 81 -3.58 2.54 -18.13
N CYS A 82 -3.91 3.80 -17.85
CA CYS A 82 -5.03 4.15 -16.97
C CYS A 82 -6.36 3.70 -17.56
N GLU A 83 -6.59 3.89 -18.86
CA GLU A 83 -7.78 3.38 -19.56
C GLU A 83 -7.90 1.85 -19.48
N GLY A 84 -6.78 1.13 -19.70
CA GLY A 84 -6.76 -0.32 -19.60
C GLY A 84 -7.12 -0.81 -18.19
N MET A 85 -6.57 -0.18 -17.15
CA MET A 85 -6.92 -0.48 -15.75
C MET A 85 -8.38 -0.13 -15.45
N ALA A 86 -8.87 1.03 -15.90
CA ALA A 86 -10.25 1.46 -15.67
C ALA A 86 -11.25 0.49 -16.31
N ASN A 87 -11.04 0.12 -17.58
CA ASN A 87 -11.86 -0.85 -18.29
C ASN A 87 -11.88 -2.22 -17.59
N ALA A 88 -10.74 -2.67 -17.07
CA ALA A 88 -10.65 -3.92 -16.33
C ALA A 88 -11.46 -3.87 -15.01
N ILE A 89 -11.41 -2.76 -14.27
CA ILE A 89 -12.21 -2.54 -13.06
C ILE A 89 -13.69 -2.49 -13.40
N MET A 90 -14.09 -1.69 -14.41
CA MET A 90 -15.48 -1.54 -14.83
C MET A 90 -16.10 -2.85 -15.36
N SER A 91 -15.27 -3.80 -15.80
CA SER A 91 -15.69 -5.15 -16.21
C SER A 91 -15.65 -6.17 -15.07
N ASN A 92 -15.14 -5.81 -13.90
CA ASN A 92 -15.01 -6.72 -12.75
C ASN A 92 -16.34 -6.87 -12.02
N SER A 93 -16.83 -8.10 -11.86
CA SER A 93 -18.13 -8.39 -11.24
C SER A 93 -18.26 -7.95 -9.79
N VAL A 94 -17.16 -7.93 -9.02
CA VAL A 94 -17.18 -7.44 -7.64
C VAL A 94 -17.38 -5.93 -7.63
N PHE A 95 -16.62 -5.19 -8.45
CA PHE A 95 -16.77 -3.73 -8.54
C PHE A 95 -18.18 -3.35 -9.02
N THR A 96 -18.65 -3.94 -10.13
CA THR A 96 -19.96 -3.61 -10.70
C THR A 96 -21.11 -3.92 -9.74
N HIS A 97 -20.99 -4.98 -8.93
CA HIS A 97 -21.99 -5.29 -7.91
C HIS A 97 -22.14 -4.15 -6.90
N TYR A 98 -21.06 -3.61 -6.36
CA TYR A 98 -21.12 -2.52 -5.40
C TYR A 98 -21.37 -1.16 -6.03
N ALA A 99 -20.87 -0.92 -7.23
CA ALA A 99 -21.10 0.32 -7.98
C ALA A 99 -22.55 0.43 -8.51
N SER A 100 -23.30 -0.67 -8.56
CA SER A 100 -24.74 -0.65 -8.91
C SER A 100 -25.65 -0.23 -7.76
N ASP A 101 -25.16 -0.03 -6.55
CA ASP A 101 -25.93 0.53 -5.43
C ASP A 101 -26.26 1.99 -5.74
N ILE A 102 -27.56 2.30 -5.87
CA ILE A 102 -28.06 3.63 -6.25
C ILE A 102 -27.71 4.73 -5.24
N ASP A 103 -27.48 4.34 -3.98
CA ASP A 103 -27.14 5.24 -2.89
C ASP A 103 -25.62 5.22 -2.59
N ALA A 104 -24.84 4.53 -3.43
CA ALA A 104 -23.39 4.56 -3.28
C ALA A 104 -22.84 5.95 -3.61
N VAL A 105 -21.85 6.37 -2.85
CA VAL A 105 -21.16 7.65 -3.05
C VAL A 105 -19.66 7.42 -3.32
N ALA A 106 -19.19 8.00 -4.42
CA ALA A 106 -17.78 7.99 -4.79
C ALA A 106 -17.08 9.24 -4.24
N GLU A 107 -15.80 9.09 -3.86
CA GLU A 107 -14.87 10.19 -3.52
C GLU A 107 -15.41 11.23 -2.51
N ALA A 108 -16.41 10.86 -1.70
CA ALA A 108 -17.02 11.75 -0.71
C ALA A 108 -16.11 11.95 0.51
N SER A 109 -15.90 13.22 0.87
CA SER A 109 -15.07 13.57 2.04
C SER A 109 -15.90 13.61 3.31
N GLY A 110 -15.48 12.83 4.32
CA GLY A 110 -16.01 12.87 5.68
C GLY A 110 -15.03 13.54 6.67
N PHE A 111 -15.55 14.35 7.56
CA PHE A 111 -14.76 15.04 8.61
C PHE A 111 -15.26 14.60 9.98
N PHE A 112 -14.35 14.16 10.84
CA PHE A 112 -14.69 13.62 12.16
C PHE A 112 -13.61 13.94 13.19
N LYS A 113 -13.97 13.79 14.47
CA LYS A 113 -13.00 13.89 15.56
C LYS A 113 -12.66 12.51 16.10
N TYR A 114 -11.37 12.27 16.31
CA TYR A 114 -10.90 11.02 16.90
C TYR A 114 -9.70 11.26 17.82
N ASN A 115 -9.80 10.85 19.08
CA ASN A 115 -8.77 11.04 20.12
C ASN A 115 -8.17 12.47 20.13
N GLY A 116 -9.03 13.49 20.10
CA GLY A 116 -8.63 14.90 20.12
C GLY A 116 -8.11 15.46 18.82
N ALA A 117 -7.97 14.66 17.77
CA ALA A 117 -7.55 15.11 16.45
C ALA A 117 -8.76 15.36 15.53
N ASP A 118 -8.68 16.44 14.73
CA ASP A 118 -9.56 16.64 13.60
C ASP A 118 -9.06 15.79 12.43
N CYS A 119 -9.93 14.94 11.91
CA CYS A 119 -9.63 13.89 10.97
C CYS A 119 -10.46 14.02 9.70
N LYS A 120 -9.92 13.53 8.59
CA LYS A 120 -10.60 13.45 7.30
C LYS A 120 -10.50 12.03 6.75
N VAL A 121 -11.57 11.59 6.09
CA VAL A 121 -11.62 10.38 5.28
C VAL A 121 -12.20 10.70 3.92
N ARG A 122 -11.78 9.95 2.90
CA ARG A 122 -12.35 10.02 1.54
C ARG A 122 -12.26 8.62 0.92
N PRO A 123 -13.29 7.78 1.09
CA PRO A 123 -13.37 6.49 0.42
C PRO A 123 -13.48 6.66 -1.09
N ASP A 124 -12.89 5.73 -1.84
CA ASP A 124 -13.04 5.68 -3.29
C ASP A 124 -14.51 5.42 -3.64
N LEU A 125 -15.15 4.42 -2.99
CA LEU A 125 -16.59 4.18 -3.10
C LEU A 125 -17.12 3.70 -1.75
N TYR A 126 -18.23 4.26 -1.30
CA TYR A 126 -18.94 3.88 -0.08
C TYR A 126 -20.39 3.55 -0.40
N THR A 127 -20.83 2.35 -0.03
CA THR A 127 -22.18 1.83 -0.33
C THR A 127 -23.16 2.02 0.83
N SER A 128 -24.45 1.97 0.53
CA SER A 128 -25.52 2.13 1.52
C SER A 128 -25.47 1.09 2.64
N ASP A 129 -24.98 -0.13 2.35
CA ASP A 129 -24.84 -1.20 3.35
C ASP A 129 -23.60 -1.06 4.26
N GLY A 130 -22.78 -0.04 4.04
CA GLY A 130 -21.55 0.24 4.80
C GLY A 130 -20.32 -0.49 4.31
N THR A 131 -20.32 -0.98 3.09
CA THR A 131 -19.11 -1.52 2.43
C THR A 131 -18.28 -0.36 1.85
N ILE A 132 -16.98 -0.40 2.13
CA ILE A 132 -16.00 0.53 1.58
C ILE A 132 -15.20 -0.19 0.51
N ILE A 133 -15.17 0.35 -0.69
CA ILE A 133 -14.30 -0.12 -1.79
C ILE A 133 -13.13 0.85 -1.93
N ASP A 134 -11.95 0.30 -2.13
CA ASP A 134 -10.72 1.06 -2.32
C ASP A 134 -9.93 0.46 -3.49
N LEU A 135 -9.73 1.26 -4.52
CA LEU A 135 -9.07 0.85 -5.76
C LEU A 135 -7.56 0.97 -5.62
N LYS A 136 -6.83 -0.05 -6.02
CA LYS A 136 -5.36 -0.07 -5.95
C LYS A 136 -4.75 -0.50 -7.28
N SER A 137 -3.99 0.40 -7.90
CA SER A 137 -3.09 -0.01 -8.98
C SER A 137 -1.81 -0.64 -8.42
N THR A 138 -1.47 -1.84 -8.86
CA THR A 138 -0.34 -2.63 -8.34
C THR A 138 0.55 -3.18 -9.45
N GLN A 139 1.73 -3.67 -9.11
CA GLN A 139 2.60 -4.42 -10.02
C GLN A 139 2.22 -5.90 -10.09
N ASP A 140 1.66 -6.43 -9.00
CA ASP A 140 1.28 -7.83 -8.87
C ASP A 140 0.00 -7.87 -8.03
N ALA A 141 -1.12 -8.24 -8.67
CA ALA A 141 -2.42 -8.39 -8.02
C ALA A 141 -2.66 -9.80 -7.44
N SER A 142 -1.71 -10.73 -7.59
CA SER A 142 -1.82 -12.05 -6.96
C SER A 142 -1.92 -11.94 -5.43
N GLU A 143 -2.46 -12.96 -4.77
CA GLU A 143 -2.55 -12.98 -3.30
C GLU A 143 -1.20 -12.72 -2.63
N VAL A 144 -0.11 -13.29 -3.15
CA VAL A 144 1.24 -13.13 -2.59
C VAL A 144 1.75 -11.71 -2.80
N GLY A 145 1.63 -11.17 -4.02
CA GLY A 145 2.06 -9.83 -4.38
C GLY A 145 1.28 -8.76 -3.64
N PHE A 146 -0.05 -8.88 -3.61
CA PHE A 146 -0.88 -7.89 -2.95
C PHE A 146 -0.75 -7.93 -1.42
N ARG A 147 -0.57 -9.10 -0.81
CA ARG A 147 -0.22 -9.25 0.62
C ARG A 147 1.07 -8.52 0.98
N SER A 148 2.08 -8.56 0.10
CA SER A 148 3.30 -7.78 0.25
C SER A 148 3.03 -6.27 0.18
N SER A 149 2.19 -5.84 -0.77
CA SER A 149 1.76 -4.45 -0.91
C SER A 149 0.99 -3.94 0.30
N ILE A 150 0.07 -4.73 0.88
CA ILE A 150 -0.66 -4.40 2.11
C ILE A 150 0.31 -4.06 3.26
N ARG A 151 1.37 -4.86 3.43
CA ARG A 151 2.39 -4.64 4.47
C ARG A 151 3.25 -3.41 4.16
N LYS A 152 3.74 -3.30 2.93
CA LYS A 152 4.64 -2.23 2.47
C LYS A 152 4.00 -0.85 2.59
N PHE A 153 2.75 -0.73 2.19
CA PHE A 153 2.02 0.53 2.13
C PHE A 153 1.08 0.77 3.32
N SER A 154 1.08 -0.14 4.30
CA SER A 154 0.21 -0.06 5.49
C SER A 154 -1.28 0.00 5.16
N TYR A 155 -1.74 -0.72 4.15
CA TYR A 155 -3.16 -0.73 3.76
C TYR A 155 -4.09 -1.25 4.85
N GLY A 156 -3.60 -2.12 5.75
CA GLY A 156 -4.36 -2.50 6.94
C GLY A 156 -4.68 -1.31 7.85
N PHE A 157 -3.75 -0.34 7.96
CA PHE A 157 -4.01 0.90 8.68
C PHE A 157 -5.06 1.77 7.97
N GLN A 158 -5.00 1.87 6.64
CA GLN A 158 -6.00 2.59 5.84
C GLN A 158 -7.40 1.97 6.04
N ALA A 159 -7.53 0.64 5.94
CA ALA A 159 -8.80 -0.04 6.17
C ALA A 159 -9.36 0.24 7.57
N CYS A 160 -8.51 0.15 8.60
CA CYS A 160 -8.90 0.49 9.98
C CYS A 160 -9.36 1.95 10.09
N TRP A 161 -8.58 2.89 9.53
CA TRP A 161 -8.89 4.31 9.55
C TRP A 161 -10.25 4.60 8.94
N TYR A 162 -10.54 4.05 7.77
CA TYR A 162 -11.78 4.29 7.04
C TYR A 162 -12.98 3.68 7.77
N MET A 163 -12.85 2.45 8.27
CA MET A 163 -13.93 1.80 9.02
C MET A 163 -14.24 2.51 10.35
N GLU A 164 -13.21 2.97 11.07
CA GLU A 164 -13.40 3.75 12.30
C GLU A 164 -13.96 5.15 12.00
N ALA A 165 -13.59 5.76 10.87
CA ALA A 165 -14.14 7.02 10.41
C ALA A 165 -15.66 6.92 10.16
N MET A 166 -16.13 5.86 9.46
CA MET A 166 -17.56 5.65 9.25
C MET A 166 -18.30 5.51 10.59
N ARG A 167 -17.76 4.75 11.53
CA ARG A 167 -18.34 4.62 12.88
C ARG A 167 -18.41 5.95 13.62
N ALA A 168 -17.34 6.76 13.54
CA ALA A 168 -17.29 8.08 14.19
C ALA A 168 -18.28 9.07 13.56
N LEU A 169 -18.58 8.91 12.28
CA LEU A 169 -19.60 9.68 11.55
C LEU A 169 -21.02 9.17 11.80
N GLY A 170 -21.21 8.08 12.54
CA GLY A 170 -22.53 7.47 12.76
C GLY A 170 -23.07 6.71 11.55
N LEU A 171 -22.18 6.37 10.60
CA LEU A 171 -22.51 5.67 9.37
C LEU A 171 -22.26 4.15 9.51
N PRO A 172 -22.96 3.29 8.75
CA PRO A 172 -22.68 1.86 8.71
C PRO A 172 -21.21 1.59 8.37
N SER A 173 -20.63 0.55 8.97
CA SER A 173 -19.24 0.13 8.73
C SER A 173 -19.17 -1.39 8.71
N LYS A 174 -19.49 -1.99 7.57
CA LYS A 174 -19.66 -3.43 7.39
C LYS A 174 -18.35 -4.12 7.08
N GLN A 175 -17.68 -3.69 6.01
CA GLN A 175 -16.44 -4.29 5.54
C GLN A 175 -15.62 -3.31 4.69
N PHE A 176 -14.35 -3.65 4.49
CA PHE A 176 -13.44 -2.93 3.60
C PHE A 176 -12.91 -3.89 2.54
N ILE A 177 -13.03 -3.53 1.27
CA ILE A 177 -12.61 -4.33 0.12
C ILE A 177 -11.60 -3.54 -0.69
N PHE A 178 -10.43 -4.13 -0.90
CA PHE A 178 -9.47 -3.66 -1.90
C PHE A 178 -9.79 -4.31 -3.24
N ILE A 179 -9.83 -3.53 -4.30
CA ILE A 179 -9.86 -4.03 -5.66
C ILE A 179 -8.54 -3.63 -6.32
N ALA A 180 -7.67 -4.61 -6.48
CA ALA A 180 -6.33 -4.43 -7.01
C ALA A 180 -6.29 -4.75 -8.50
N VAL A 181 -5.76 -3.81 -9.31
CA VAL A 181 -5.57 -3.99 -10.75
C VAL A 181 -4.10 -3.86 -11.11
N GLU A 182 -3.60 -4.76 -11.96
CA GLU A 182 -2.23 -4.71 -12.47
C GLU A 182 -2.07 -3.58 -13.50
N LYS A 183 -0.87 -2.95 -13.50
CA LYS A 183 -0.53 -1.85 -14.41
C LYS A 183 -0.11 -2.31 -15.80
N VAL A 184 -0.07 -3.61 -16.06
CA VAL A 184 0.40 -4.21 -17.32
C VAL A 184 -0.71 -5.11 -17.86
N ALA A 185 -0.93 -5.05 -19.18
CA ALA A 185 -1.87 -5.93 -19.84
C ALA A 185 -1.61 -7.41 -19.50
N PRO A 186 -2.65 -8.21 -19.24
CA PRO A 186 -4.07 -7.94 -19.50
C PRO A 186 -4.81 -7.17 -18.40
N PHE A 187 -4.14 -6.43 -17.51
CA PHE A 187 -4.70 -5.65 -16.40
C PHE A 187 -5.51 -6.51 -15.44
N SER A 188 -4.91 -7.60 -14.98
CA SER A 188 -5.55 -8.58 -14.10
C SER A 188 -6.09 -7.91 -12.83
N VAL A 189 -7.33 -8.26 -12.46
CA VAL A 189 -8.03 -7.70 -11.30
C VAL A 189 -8.24 -8.78 -10.25
N ALA A 190 -7.96 -8.45 -8.99
CA ALA A 190 -8.27 -9.30 -7.85
C ALA A 190 -8.86 -8.48 -6.69
N SER A 191 -9.79 -9.07 -5.94
CA SER A 191 -10.47 -8.40 -4.83
C SER A 191 -10.10 -9.06 -3.51
N TYR A 192 -9.80 -8.24 -2.49
CA TYR A 192 -9.32 -8.70 -1.19
C TYR A 192 -10.01 -7.96 -0.06
N THR A 193 -10.23 -8.65 1.04
CA THR A 193 -10.59 -8.05 2.33
C THR A 193 -9.63 -8.54 3.41
N LEU A 194 -9.59 -7.83 4.52
CA LEU A 194 -8.85 -8.24 5.71
C LEU A 194 -9.80 -8.81 6.75
N THR A 195 -9.30 -9.75 7.54
CA THR A 195 -10.06 -10.23 8.71
C THR A 195 -10.26 -9.09 9.71
N SER A 196 -11.35 -9.15 10.48
CA SER A 196 -11.61 -8.16 11.55
C SER A 196 -10.42 -8.07 12.52
N SER A 197 -9.77 -9.19 12.83
CA SER A 197 -8.60 -9.21 13.72
C SER A 197 -7.39 -8.47 13.13
N GLU A 198 -7.17 -8.50 11.81
CA GLU A 198 -6.10 -7.74 11.16
C GLU A 198 -6.39 -6.24 11.19
N ILE A 199 -7.65 -5.85 10.98
CA ILE A 199 -8.10 -4.46 11.05
C ILE A 199 -7.99 -3.96 12.49
N ASP A 200 -8.54 -4.70 13.47
CA ASP A 200 -8.52 -4.32 14.88
C ASP A 200 -7.10 -4.17 15.45
N ARG A 201 -6.16 -4.95 14.94
CA ARG A 201 -4.72 -4.84 15.31
C ARG A 201 -4.13 -3.47 14.98
N GLN A 202 -4.73 -2.71 14.05
CA GLN A 202 -4.26 -1.38 13.68
C GLN A 202 -4.80 -0.26 14.58
N LYS A 203 -5.89 -0.52 15.34
CA LYS A 203 -6.53 0.50 16.21
C LYS A 203 -5.56 1.17 17.19
N PRO A 204 -4.70 0.45 17.93
CA PRO A 204 -3.74 1.10 18.83
C PRO A 204 -2.78 2.06 18.11
N ARG A 205 -2.37 1.71 16.87
CA ARG A 205 -1.52 2.58 16.05
C ARG A 205 -2.26 3.84 15.61
N MET A 206 -3.52 3.70 15.23
CA MET A 206 -4.39 4.81 14.85
C MET A 206 -4.62 5.76 16.03
N GLN A 207 -5.00 5.21 17.19
CA GLN A 207 -5.18 5.97 18.43
C GLN A 207 -3.90 6.75 18.77
N LYS A 208 -2.75 6.07 18.79
CA LYS A 208 -1.48 6.70 19.11
C LYS A 208 -1.09 7.81 18.13
N ALA A 209 -1.38 7.61 16.83
CA ALA A 209 -1.13 8.65 15.82
C ALA A 209 -1.96 9.90 16.06
N CYS A 210 -3.25 9.76 16.39
CA CYS A 210 -4.13 10.88 16.70
C CYS A 210 -3.74 11.58 18.02
N GLU A 211 -3.37 10.85 19.07
CA GLU A 211 -2.86 11.41 20.32
C GLU A 211 -1.60 12.25 20.10
N ILE A 212 -0.63 11.71 19.34
CA ILE A 212 0.60 12.44 19.00
C ILE A 212 0.26 13.70 18.21
N TRP A 213 -0.62 13.60 17.23
CA TRP A 213 -1.05 14.75 16.44
C TRP A 213 -1.69 15.83 17.32
N ALA A 214 -2.67 15.45 18.15
CA ALA A 214 -3.37 16.36 19.07
C ALA A 214 -2.39 17.07 20.02
N THR A 215 -1.48 16.30 20.64
CA THR A 215 -0.42 16.83 21.51
C THR A 215 0.49 17.82 20.79
N CYS A 216 0.91 17.51 19.57
CA CYS A 216 1.75 18.40 18.77
C CYS A 216 1.02 19.69 18.36
N MET A 217 -0.27 19.60 18.04
CA MET A 217 -1.10 20.76 17.72
C MET A 217 -1.30 21.66 18.92
N GLU A 218 -1.56 21.10 20.11
CA GLU A 218 -1.78 21.84 21.34
C GLU A 218 -0.50 22.49 21.86
N SER A 219 0.61 21.73 21.92
CA SER A 219 1.87 22.21 22.48
C SER A 219 2.70 23.07 21.50
N GLY A 220 2.45 22.96 20.20
CA GLY A 220 3.30 23.54 19.15
C GLY A 220 4.64 22.81 18.97
N VAL A 221 4.93 21.79 19.77
CA VAL A 221 6.20 21.04 19.73
C VAL A 221 6.04 19.81 18.83
N TRP A 222 6.88 19.71 17.82
CA TRP A 222 6.88 18.64 16.81
C TRP A 222 8.21 17.87 16.84
N PRO A 223 8.34 16.84 17.65
CA PRO A 223 9.63 16.17 17.85
C PRO A 223 10.13 15.44 16.59
N GLY A 224 11.44 15.52 16.40
CA GLY A 224 12.21 14.78 15.40
C GLY A 224 12.53 13.34 15.83
N TYR A 225 13.69 12.87 15.41
CA TYR A 225 14.32 11.68 15.98
C TYR A 225 15.09 12.07 17.25
N PRO A 226 15.34 11.13 18.16
CA PRO A 226 16.22 11.37 19.30
C PRO A 226 17.60 11.90 18.84
N GLU A 227 18.16 12.85 19.58
CA GLU A 227 19.52 13.37 19.30
C GLU A 227 20.61 12.50 19.92
N GLU A 228 20.22 11.53 20.73
CA GLU A 228 21.09 10.57 21.38
C GLU A 228 21.34 9.32 20.52
N VAL A 229 22.45 8.62 20.80
CA VAL A 229 22.77 7.35 20.14
C VAL A 229 21.81 6.27 20.63
N VAL A 230 21.01 5.73 19.71
CA VAL A 230 20.09 4.62 19.99
C VAL A 230 20.75 3.30 19.62
N THR A 231 20.88 2.39 20.58
CA THR A 231 21.32 1.02 20.31
C THR A 231 20.19 0.25 19.61
N LEU A 232 20.46 -0.24 18.40
CA LEU A 232 19.51 -1.04 17.64
C LEU A 232 19.68 -2.52 17.99
N ASP A 233 18.63 -3.13 18.53
CA ASP A 233 18.53 -4.58 18.64
C ASP A 233 17.90 -5.14 17.36
N LEU A 234 18.71 -5.81 16.54
CA LEU A 234 18.27 -6.42 15.29
C LEU A 234 17.65 -7.81 15.48
N SER A 235 17.68 -8.37 16.69
CA SER A 235 17.07 -9.68 16.98
C SER A 235 15.54 -9.67 16.78
N ARG A 236 14.89 -8.52 16.95
CA ARG A 236 13.46 -8.32 16.71
C ARG A 236 13.07 -8.20 15.24
N TYR A 237 14.03 -8.04 14.34
CA TYR A 237 13.81 -8.08 12.89
C TYR A 237 13.77 -9.52 12.33
N GLY A 238 13.79 -10.52 13.20
CA GLY A 238 14.04 -11.92 12.91
C GLY A 238 12.94 -12.72 12.24
N ASP A 239 11.79 -12.15 11.87
CA ASP A 239 10.82 -12.92 11.07
C ASP A 239 11.28 -13.13 9.60
N ASN A 240 12.20 -12.32 9.10
CA ASN A 240 12.85 -12.54 7.80
C ASN A 240 13.94 -13.61 7.82
N HIS A 241 14.39 -14.07 8.99
CA HIS A 241 15.38 -15.17 9.14
C HIS A 241 14.74 -16.56 9.23
N LYS A 242 13.42 -16.66 9.38
CA LYS A 242 12.72 -17.95 9.41
C LYS A 242 12.39 -18.40 8.00
N LEU A 243 13.19 -19.31 7.47
CA LEU A 243 12.98 -19.94 6.17
C LEU A 243 12.11 -21.20 6.29
N SER A 244 11.34 -21.51 5.25
CA SER A 244 10.68 -22.81 5.13
C SER A 244 11.73 -23.92 5.02
N LEU A 245 11.37 -25.12 5.44
CA LEU A 245 12.32 -26.25 5.40
C LEU A 245 12.84 -26.56 3.99
N SER A 246 12.06 -26.24 2.95
CA SER A 246 12.49 -26.36 1.56
C SER A 246 13.53 -25.29 1.19
N GLN A 247 13.32 -24.04 1.62
CA GLN A 247 14.28 -22.95 1.40
C GLN A 247 15.59 -23.17 2.16
N VAL A 248 15.52 -23.74 3.38
CA VAL A 248 16.71 -24.15 4.14
C VAL A 248 17.47 -25.25 3.41
N ALA A 249 16.76 -26.30 2.94
CA ALA A 249 17.35 -27.38 2.20
C ALA A 249 18.09 -26.90 0.94
N GLU A 250 17.45 -26.04 0.16
CA GLU A 250 18.04 -25.40 -1.03
C GLU A 250 19.27 -24.56 -0.67
N LYS A 251 19.16 -23.69 0.33
CA LYS A 251 20.24 -22.78 0.74
C LYS A 251 21.50 -23.51 1.22
N PHE A 252 21.35 -24.63 1.91
CA PHE A 252 22.48 -25.42 2.43
C PHE A 252 22.89 -26.59 1.53
N GLY A 253 22.23 -26.77 0.38
CA GLY A 253 22.52 -27.85 -0.55
C GLY A 253 22.28 -29.25 0.05
N VAL A 254 21.29 -29.39 0.94
CA VAL A 254 20.96 -30.64 1.64
C VAL A 254 19.54 -31.10 1.36
N SER A 255 19.24 -32.37 1.64
CA SER A 255 17.87 -32.87 1.50
C SER A 255 16.95 -32.30 2.58
N ARG A 256 15.65 -32.20 2.27
CA ARG A 256 14.64 -31.76 3.25
C ARG A 256 14.55 -32.71 4.46
N SER A 257 14.75 -34.01 4.26
CA SER A 257 14.83 -35.00 5.34
C SER A 257 16.02 -34.74 6.26
N PHE A 258 17.15 -34.33 5.72
CA PHE A 258 18.32 -33.93 6.52
C PHE A 258 18.05 -32.67 7.34
N VAL A 259 17.30 -31.70 6.81
CA VAL A 259 16.86 -30.52 7.58
C VAL A 259 16.02 -30.93 8.80
N TYR A 260 15.10 -31.89 8.62
CA TYR A 260 14.33 -32.45 9.75
C TYR A 260 15.22 -33.15 10.78
N THR A 261 16.25 -33.86 10.36
CA THR A 261 17.20 -34.54 11.26
C THR A 261 17.90 -33.51 12.13
N ILE A 262 18.43 -32.44 11.56
CA ILE A 262 19.11 -31.36 12.29
C ILE A 262 18.16 -30.65 13.27
N ILE A 263 16.93 -30.33 12.84
CA ILE A 263 15.94 -29.71 13.70
C ILE A 263 15.64 -30.61 14.92
N LYS A 264 15.53 -31.89 14.74
CA LYS A 264 15.25 -32.85 15.81
C LYS A 264 16.47 -33.09 16.71
N GLU A 265 17.65 -33.23 16.13
CA GLU A 265 18.91 -33.48 16.85
C GLU A 265 19.29 -32.32 17.79
N PHE A 266 19.06 -31.07 17.34
CA PHE A 266 19.39 -29.86 18.08
C PHE A 266 18.19 -29.16 18.71
N GLU A 267 17.01 -29.83 18.73
CA GLU A 267 15.77 -29.32 19.32
C GLU A 267 15.42 -27.88 18.88
N LEU A 268 15.67 -27.56 17.60
CA LEU A 268 15.45 -26.21 17.09
C LEU A 268 13.96 -25.85 17.10
N GLU A 269 13.65 -24.68 17.63
CA GLU A 269 12.29 -24.13 17.57
C GLU A 269 11.84 -23.90 16.14
N THR A 270 10.62 -24.31 15.86
CA THR A 270 9.99 -24.10 14.55
C THR A 270 8.65 -23.42 14.71
N THR A 271 8.30 -22.57 13.74
CA THR A 271 7.00 -21.91 13.68
C THR A 271 6.26 -22.33 12.43
N ASN A 272 4.94 -22.49 12.53
CA ASN A 272 4.08 -22.71 11.37
C ASN A 272 3.58 -21.36 10.84
N VAL A 273 3.76 -21.13 9.55
CA VAL A 273 3.21 -19.96 8.84
C VAL A 273 2.38 -20.49 7.68
N GLY A 274 1.06 -20.46 7.83
CA GLY A 274 0.15 -21.19 6.96
C GLY A 274 0.46 -22.71 7.02
N ASN A 275 0.56 -23.36 5.87
CA ASN A 275 0.89 -24.79 5.76
C ASN A 275 2.40 -25.08 5.74
N GLN A 276 3.25 -24.09 6.03
CA GLN A 276 4.71 -24.23 5.98
C GLN A 276 5.31 -24.13 7.37
N ARG A 277 6.06 -25.17 7.74
CA ARG A 277 6.93 -25.16 8.91
C ARG A 277 8.21 -24.38 8.60
N ARG A 278 8.59 -23.45 9.48
CA ARG A 278 9.77 -22.60 9.31
C ARG A 278 10.71 -22.72 10.50
N VAL A 279 11.99 -22.57 10.23
CA VAL A 279 13.07 -22.58 11.24
C VAL A 279 13.92 -21.33 11.11
N ASP A 280 14.46 -20.84 12.22
CA ASP A 280 15.40 -19.72 12.22
C ASP A 280 16.70 -20.12 11.52
N LEU A 281 17.12 -19.33 10.54
CA LEU A 281 18.29 -19.62 9.71
C LEU A 281 19.58 -19.60 10.50
N THR A 282 19.72 -18.70 11.48
CA THR A 282 20.90 -18.56 12.30
C THR A 282 21.03 -19.76 13.24
N ALA A 283 19.91 -20.16 13.90
CA ALA A 283 19.87 -21.33 14.74
C ALA A 283 20.21 -22.59 13.93
N PHE A 284 19.65 -22.75 12.73
CA PHE A 284 19.94 -23.88 11.85
C PHE A 284 21.42 -23.88 11.39
N SER A 285 21.99 -22.73 11.02
CA SER A 285 23.39 -22.61 10.62
C SER A 285 24.35 -23.03 11.74
N ASN A 286 24.06 -22.60 12.97
CA ASN A 286 24.86 -22.99 14.15
C ASN A 286 24.77 -24.49 14.43
N ALA A 287 23.58 -25.08 14.36
CA ALA A 287 23.37 -26.51 14.51
C ALA A 287 24.11 -27.32 13.43
N MET A 288 24.08 -26.87 12.18
CA MET A 288 24.84 -27.47 11.08
C MET A 288 26.35 -27.50 11.35
N ARG A 289 26.89 -26.39 11.89
CA ARG A 289 28.30 -26.30 12.26
C ARG A 289 28.65 -27.33 13.35
N GLN A 290 27.87 -27.38 14.43
CA GLN A 290 28.05 -28.33 15.53
C GLN A 290 27.96 -29.77 15.08
N HIS A 291 26.98 -30.09 14.20
CA HIS A 291 26.84 -31.40 13.60
C HIS A 291 28.09 -31.81 12.79
N SER A 292 28.67 -30.88 12.04
CA SER A 292 29.88 -31.09 11.25
C SER A 292 31.13 -31.31 12.15
N GLU A 293 31.25 -30.53 13.22
CA GLU A 293 32.31 -30.63 14.19
C GLU A 293 32.25 -31.93 15.02
N GLY A 294 31.04 -32.32 15.45
CA GLY A 294 30.81 -33.55 16.18
C GLY A 294 31.07 -34.82 15.34
N LYS A 295 30.97 -34.77 14.02
CA LYS A 295 31.40 -35.85 13.12
C LYS A 295 32.94 -35.89 12.96
N ARG A 296 33.63 -34.76 12.96
CA ARG A 296 35.11 -34.71 12.87
C ARG A 296 35.76 -35.17 14.14
N ALA A 297 35.13 -35.05 15.30
CA ALA A 297 35.66 -35.51 16.58
C ALA A 297 35.50 -37.02 16.82
N LYS A 298 34.84 -37.75 15.91
CA LYS A 298 34.63 -39.21 15.98
C LYS A 298 35.53 -40.01 15.02
N PHE A 299 36.46 -39.37 14.34
CA PHE A 299 37.52 -39.94 13.51
C PHE A 299 38.88 -39.45 14.04
#